data_1a65e2abfa9d838a6ba72f3f403e3681
#
_entry.id   1a65e2abfa9d838a6ba72f3f403e3681
#
_cell.length_a   1.000
_cell.length_b   1.000
_cell.length_c   1.000
_cell.angle_alpha   90.00
_cell.angle_beta   90.00
_cell.angle_gamma   90.00
#
_symmetry.space_group_name_H-M   'P 1'
#
loop_
_entity.id
_entity.type
_entity.pdbx_description
1 polymer ?
#
loop_
_entity_poly.entity_id
_entity_poly.type
_entity_poly.pdbx_seq_one_letter_code
_entity_poly.pdbx_strand_id
1 'polypeptide(L)'
;MKILYTNFHPRNGGGHTTYITSLAKALAGDHEITVAAPDTSRLFRYAGAIPGVRTVGMRFTTRLSSWFGERAALRRLIAQERYDIIHVNGSADHKQVMLALIGMRHRPRVVFTKHNDHPLDSLGHRMRAAMATDHVIAVSDFVRTMVMASPYRRVPITTIRHGIDTDYFAPLDVTQSPDAESSVETLRDHYFGPSWRGRLLLGSAGGTDYAKGWLDLVDAAGSLPADLRERIFILVAGDLPNDDKRARVRAAGMQDQVFFPGLLDDVRDALACCHVGFVLSYREALSYACREVMSLGLPALVSNAGGLPENVRDGEDGWIVPVRDVPAIARTLTVMLQDPSRVSIMGAAARRSAVDFFGLDDFARATLDVYRNTVSA
;
A
#
# COMPACT_ATOMS: atom_id res chain seq x y z
N MET A 1 -26.35 -3.21 -3.78
CA MET A 1 -26.07 -1.77 -4.06
C MET A 1 -25.32 -1.65 -5.37
N LYS A 2 -25.48 -0.50 -6.05
CA LYS A 2 -24.66 -0.12 -7.19
C LYS A 2 -23.55 0.83 -6.75
N ILE A 3 -22.30 0.44 -6.93
CA ILE A 3 -21.15 1.16 -6.40
C ILE A 3 -20.23 1.56 -7.56
N LEU A 4 -19.87 2.84 -7.61
CA LEU A 4 -18.88 3.39 -8.55
C LEU A 4 -17.59 3.75 -7.81
N TYR A 5 -16.52 3.03 -8.08
CA TYR A 5 -15.16 3.44 -7.68
C TYR A 5 -14.55 4.35 -8.72
N THR A 6 -13.90 5.43 -8.28
CA THR A 6 -13.18 6.34 -9.18
C THR A 6 -11.72 6.47 -8.79
N ASN A 7 -10.83 6.59 -9.77
CA ASN A 7 -9.43 6.88 -9.56
C ASN A 7 -8.83 7.57 -10.80
N PHE A 8 -7.95 8.54 -10.58
CA PHE A 8 -7.37 9.38 -11.63
C PHE A 8 -5.95 8.98 -12.06
N HIS A 9 -5.30 8.05 -11.39
CA HIS A 9 -3.91 7.68 -11.69
C HIS A 9 -3.77 7.01 -13.07
N PRO A 10 -2.94 7.58 -13.99
CA PRO A 10 -2.93 7.13 -15.39
C PRO A 10 -2.05 5.91 -15.65
N ARG A 11 -1.23 5.48 -14.70
CA ARG A 11 -0.29 4.37 -14.86
C ARG A 11 -0.39 3.39 -13.68
N ASN A 12 0.59 3.44 -12.79
CA ASN A 12 0.65 2.56 -11.63
C ASN A 12 0.00 3.26 -10.42
N GLY A 13 -1.17 3.04 -10.04
CA GLY A 13 -1.84 3.67 -8.89
C GLY A 13 -1.28 3.26 -7.51
N GLY A 14 -0.26 2.41 -7.45
CA GLY A 14 0.28 1.91 -6.18
C GLY A 14 -0.81 1.36 -5.27
N GLY A 15 -0.79 1.72 -3.99
CA GLY A 15 -1.77 1.29 -3.00
C GLY A 15 -3.23 1.61 -3.33
N HIS A 16 -3.51 2.64 -4.15
CA HIS A 16 -4.88 2.91 -4.64
C HIS A 16 -5.39 1.79 -5.54
N THR A 17 -4.54 1.23 -6.40
CA THR A 17 -4.91 0.11 -7.27
C THR A 17 -5.27 -1.10 -6.42
N THR A 18 -4.40 -1.50 -5.50
CA THR A 18 -4.63 -2.63 -4.58
C THR A 18 -5.91 -2.42 -3.75
N TYR A 19 -6.10 -1.23 -3.18
CA TYR A 19 -7.29 -0.89 -2.38
C TYR A 19 -8.59 -1.10 -3.16
N ILE A 20 -8.69 -0.54 -4.37
CA ILE A 20 -9.91 -0.59 -5.17
C ILE A 20 -10.15 -2.00 -5.71
N THR A 21 -9.10 -2.69 -6.19
CA THR A 21 -9.26 -4.07 -6.71
C THR A 21 -9.62 -5.06 -5.61
N SER A 22 -9.06 -4.91 -4.41
CA SER A 22 -9.40 -5.74 -3.25
C SER A 22 -10.87 -5.57 -2.86
N LEU A 23 -11.37 -4.34 -2.75
CA LEU A 23 -12.80 -4.09 -2.47
C LEU A 23 -13.70 -4.57 -3.61
N ALA A 24 -13.32 -4.30 -4.86
CA ALA A 24 -14.09 -4.73 -6.01
C ALA A 24 -14.22 -6.26 -6.06
N LYS A 25 -13.13 -6.99 -5.82
CA LYS A 25 -13.11 -8.46 -5.75
C LYS A 25 -13.99 -8.99 -4.62
N ALA A 26 -13.88 -8.40 -3.43
CA ALA A 26 -14.63 -8.85 -2.25
C ALA A 26 -16.13 -8.57 -2.35
N LEU A 27 -16.55 -7.54 -3.10
CA LEU A 27 -17.95 -7.09 -3.14
C LEU A 27 -18.70 -7.46 -4.44
N ALA A 28 -18.01 -7.89 -5.49
CA ALA A 28 -18.61 -8.14 -6.80
C ALA A 28 -19.64 -9.31 -6.83
N GLY A 29 -19.57 -10.23 -5.86
CA GLY A 29 -20.53 -11.34 -5.76
C GLY A 29 -21.96 -10.89 -5.40
N ASP A 30 -22.07 -9.87 -4.56
CA ASP A 30 -23.34 -9.40 -3.99
C ASP A 30 -23.75 -8.00 -4.45
N HIS A 31 -22.90 -7.28 -5.17
CA HIS A 31 -23.09 -5.89 -5.53
C HIS A 31 -22.69 -5.60 -6.99
N GLU A 32 -23.38 -4.64 -7.62
CA GLU A 32 -23.03 -4.15 -8.95
C GLU A 32 -21.85 -3.16 -8.84
N ILE A 33 -20.67 -3.59 -9.26
CA ILE A 33 -19.42 -2.81 -9.15
C ILE A 33 -19.03 -2.23 -10.50
N THR A 34 -18.82 -0.92 -10.52
CA THR A 34 -18.21 -0.22 -11.66
C THR A 34 -16.92 0.48 -11.20
N VAL A 35 -15.85 0.34 -11.96
CA VAL A 35 -14.57 1.03 -11.74
C VAL A 35 -14.32 1.98 -12.90
N ALA A 36 -14.32 3.29 -12.62
CA ALA A 36 -13.97 4.33 -13.56
C ALA A 36 -12.50 4.79 -13.32
N ALA A 37 -11.65 4.54 -14.30
CA ALA A 37 -10.23 4.87 -14.24
C ALA A 37 -9.68 5.12 -15.66
N PRO A 38 -8.49 5.75 -15.80
CA PRO A 38 -7.84 5.83 -17.10
C PRO A 38 -7.62 4.45 -17.71
N ASP A 39 -7.97 4.29 -18.97
CA ASP A 39 -7.85 3.04 -19.74
C ASP A 39 -6.39 2.53 -19.83
N THR A 40 -5.43 3.42 -19.68
CA THR A 40 -3.98 3.13 -19.63
C THR A 40 -3.49 2.66 -18.24
N SER A 41 -4.34 2.69 -17.21
CA SER A 41 -3.93 2.40 -15.83
C SER A 41 -3.92 0.89 -15.52
N ARG A 42 -3.04 0.50 -14.60
CA ARG A 42 -3.07 -0.87 -14.02
C ARG A 42 -4.40 -1.16 -13.34
N LEU A 43 -5.02 -0.17 -12.69
CA LEU A 43 -6.33 -0.33 -12.07
C LEU A 43 -7.39 -0.77 -13.09
N PHE A 44 -7.45 -0.11 -14.25
CA PHE A 44 -8.43 -0.45 -15.30
C PHE A 44 -8.26 -1.91 -15.77
N ARG A 45 -7.01 -2.33 -16.01
CA ARG A 45 -6.66 -3.69 -16.44
C ARG A 45 -7.02 -4.72 -15.37
N TYR A 46 -6.63 -4.49 -14.11
CA TYR A 46 -6.85 -5.45 -13.04
C TYR A 46 -8.33 -5.54 -12.63
N ALA A 47 -9.03 -4.42 -12.56
CA ALA A 47 -10.46 -4.42 -12.28
C ALA A 47 -11.27 -5.13 -13.39
N GLY A 48 -10.88 -4.94 -14.67
CA GLY A 48 -11.51 -5.62 -15.79
C GLY A 48 -11.30 -7.13 -15.84
N ALA A 49 -10.30 -7.64 -15.11
CA ALA A 49 -10.07 -9.09 -14.97
C ALA A 49 -10.91 -9.73 -13.84
N ILE A 50 -11.60 -8.93 -13.01
CA ILE A 50 -12.44 -9.44 -11.91
C ILE A 50 -13.82 -9.79 -12.47
N PRO A 51 -14.30 -11.04 -12.34
CA PRO A 51 -15.65 -11.41 -12.76
C PRO A 51 -16.74 -10.55 -12.11
N GLY A 52 -17.68 -10.06 -12.89
CA GLY A 52 -18.78 -9.22 -12.39
C GLY A 52 -18.45 -7.74 -12.18
N VAL A 53 -17.20 -7.32 -12.42
CA VAL A 53 -16.79 -5.91 -12.33
C VAL A 53 -16.81 -5.27 -13.72
N ARG A 54 -17.54 -4.16 -13.84
CA ARG A 54 -17.56 -3.32 -15.05
C ARG A 54 -16.49 -2.25 -14.97
N THR A 55 -15.74 -2.04 -16.04
CA THR A 55 -14.77 -0.93 -16.16
C THR A 55 -15.25 0.14 -17.12
N VAL A 56 -14.96 1.41 -16.81
CA VAL A 56 -15.27 2.58 -17.65
C VAL A 56 -14.02 3.42 -17.81
N GLY A 57 -13.56 3.63 -19.06
CA GLY A 57 -12.39 4.46 -19.36
C GLY A 57 -12.70 5.94 -19.07
N MET A 58 -11.99 6.54 -18.09
CA MET A 58 -12.16 7.93 -17.70
C MET A 58 -10.87 8.50 -17.11
N ARG A 59 -10.39 9.64 -17.67
CA ARG A 59 -9.06 10.17 -17.32
C ARG A 59 -9.06 11.09 -16.10
N PHE A 60 -10.21 11.65 -15.72
CA PHE A 60 -10.35 12.63 -14.63
C PHE A 60 -9.38 13.81 -14.78
N THR A 61 -9.19 14.27 -16.02
CA THR A 61 -8.25 15.35 -16.35
C THR A 61 -8.67 16.68 -15.73
N THR A 62 -7.68 17.52 -15.42
CA THR A 62 -7.89 18.91 -15.03
C THR A 62 -7.65 19.89 -16.18
N ARG A 63 -7.33 19.39 -17.39
CA ARG A 63 -7.09 20.22 -18.59
C ARG A 63 -8.42 20.78 -19.10
N LEU A 64 -8.51 22.10 -19.27
CA LEU A 64 -9.73 22.80 -19.65
C LEU A 64 -10.34 22.29 -20.97
N SER A 65 -9.52 21.91 -21.95
CA SER A 65 -9.98 21.46 -23.27
C SER A 65 -10.79 20.16 -23.24
N SER A 66 -10.52 19.24 -22.32
CA SER A 66 -11.22 17.95 -22.18
C SER A 66 -12.14 17.90 -20.95
N TRP A 67 -12.02 18.85 -20.05
CA TRP A 67 -12.70 18.83 -18.76
C TRP A 67 -14.24 18.83 -18.86
N PHE A 68 -14.81 19.67 -19.75
CA PHE A 68 -16.26 19.73 -19.93
C PHE A 68 -16.82 18.42 -20.50
N GLY A 69 -16.13 17.81 -21.45
CA GLY A 69 -16.53 16.54 -22.06
C GLY A 69 -16.51 15.39 -21.05
N GLU A 70 -15.45 15.26 -20.25
CA GLU A 70 -15.34 14.24 -19.21
C GLU A 70 -16.37 14.43 -18.10
N ARG A 71 -16.59 15.64 -17.66
CA ARG A 71 -17.65 15.97 -16.70
C ARG A 71 -19.04 15.55 -17.23
N ALA A 72 -19.33 15.88 -18.49
CA ALA A 72 -20.61 15.52 -19.11
C ALA A 72 -20.77 13.99 -19.25
N ALA A 73 -19.69 13.29 -19.59
CA ALA A 73 -19.67 11.83 -19.66
C ALA A 73 -19.91 11.19 -18.29
N LEU A 74 -19.20 11.66 -17.25
CA LEU A 74 -19.39 11.19 -15.86
C LEU A 74 -20.82 11.46 -15.38
N ARG A 75 -21.36 12.65 -15.65
CA ARG A 75 -22.75 13.00 -15.30
C ARG A 75 -23.77 12.09 -15.97
N ARG A 76 -23.57 11.78 -17.27
CA ARG A 76 -24.45 10.84 -18.00
C ARG A 76 -24.36 9.44 -17.40
N LEU A 77 -23.16 8.94 -17.13
CA LEU A 77 -22.95 7.65 -16.50
C LEU A 77 -23.68 7.56 -15.15
N ILE A 78 -23.52 8.55 -14.27
CA ILE A 78 -24.18 8.60 -12.97
C ILE A 78 -25.72 8.65 -13.12
N ALA A 79 -26.24 9.42 -14.06
CA ALA A 79 -27.68 9.56 -14.29
C ALA A 79 -28.32 8.27 -14.85
N GLN A 80 -27.62 7.58 -15.73
CA GLN A 80 -28.09 6.33 -16.37
C GLN A 80 -28.06 5.14 -15.43
N GLU A 81 -26.93 4.98 -14.71
CA GLU A 81 -26.72 3.79 -13.87
C GLU A 81 -27.37 3.90 -12.48
N ARG A 82 -27.66 5.13 -12.00
CA ARG A 82 -28.28 5.38 -10.69
C ARG A 82 -27.52 4.69 -9.53
N TYR A 83 -26.24 4.98 -9.41
CA TYR A 83 -25.41 4.45 -8.32
C TYR A 83 -25.97 4.86 -6.95
N ASP A 84 -25.88 3.97 -5.98
CA ASP A 84 -26.14 4.25 -4.56
C ASP A 84 -24.95 5.00 -3.95
N ILE A 85 -23.75 4.52 -4.26
CA ILE A 85 -22.47 5.03 -3.75
C ILE A 85 -21.53 5.38 -4.90
N ILE A 86 -20.88 6.54 -4.76
CA ILE A 86 -19.64 6.87 -5.49
C ILE A 86 -18.50 6.92 -4.48
N HIS A 87 -17.54 6.03 -4.61
CA HIS A 87 -16.35 5.99 -3.77
C HIS A 87 -15.17 6.64 -4.48
N VAL A 88 -14.79 7.84 -4.05
CA VAL A 88 -13.70 8.62 -4.63
C VAL A 88 -12.40 8.38 -3.88
N ASN A 89 -11.31 8.22 -4.63
CA ASN A 89 -10.02 7.77 -4.07
C ASN A 89 -8.89 8.80 -4.27
N GLY A 90 -9.17 9.93 -4.91
CA GLY A 90 -8.17 10.95 -5.16
C GLY A 90 -8.74 12.35 -5.32
N SER A 91 -7.88 13.35 -5.46
CA SER A 91 -8.31 14.74 -5.53
C SER A 91 -8.93 15.13 -6.87
N ALA A 92 -8.45 14.56 -7.97
CA ALA A 92 -8.89 14.91 -9.31
C ALA A 92 -10.24 14.27 -9.64
N ASP A 93 -10.40 12.98 -9.38
CA ASP A 93 -11.67 12.25 -9.52
C ASP A 93 -12.74 12.82 -8.58
N HIS A 94 -12.43 13.10 -7.32
CA HIS A 94 -13.34 13.74 -6.37
C HIS A 94 -13.83 15.11 -6.85
N LYS A 95 -12.93 15.93 -7.44
CA LYS A 95 -13.30 17.22 -8.03
C LYS A 95 -14.27 17.03 -9.21
N GLN A 96 -14.01 16.06 -10.08
CA GLN A 96 -14.86 15.78 -11.24
C GLN A 96 -16.24 15.26 -10.79
N VAL A 97 -16.29 14.37 -9.79
CA VAL A 97 -17.53 13.88 -9.18
C VAL A 97 -18.32 15.05 -8.60
N MET A 98 -17.69 15.90 -7.77
CA MET A 98 -18.36 17.11 -7.23
C MET A 98 -19.05 17.93 -8.31
N LEU A 99 -18.35 18.20 -9.40
CA LEU A 99 -18.87 19.05 -10.48
C LEU A 99 -19.95 18.35 -11.31
N ALA A 100 -19.85 17.01 -11.48
CA ALA A 100 -20.87 16.23 -12.17
C ALA A 100 -22.20 16.19 -11.39
N LEU A 101 -22.14 16.20 -10.05
CA LEU A 101 -23.31 16.12 -9.18
C LEU A 101 -24.10 17.45 -9.06
N ILE A 102 -23.52 18.59 -9.44
CA ILE A 102 -24.23 19.89 -9.35
C ILE A 102 -25.55 19.86 -10.14
N GLY A 103 -26.66 20.13 -9.47
CA GLY A 103 -28.00 20.18 -10.07
C GLY A 103 -28.56 18.82 -10.52
N MET A 104 -28.03 17.70 -10.01
CA MET A 104 -28.67 16.38 -10.20
C MET A 104 -29.81 16.20 -9.21
N ARG A 105 -30.97 15.69 -9.70
CA ARG A 105 -32.15 15.39 -8.86
C ARG A 105 -31.92 14.14 -8.00
N HIS A 106 -31.32 13.11 -8.58
CA HIS A 106 -30.94 11.87 -7.89
C HIS A 106 -29.43 11.89 -7.73
N ARG A 107 -28.98 12.25 -6.54
CA ARG A 107 -27.56 12.31 -6.19
C ARG A 107 -27.17 11.05 -5.41
N PRO A 108 -26.24 10.23 -5.91
CA PRO A 108 -25.63 9.17 -5.11
C PRO A 108 -24.91 9.73 -3.90
N ARG A 109 -24.74 8.95 -2.87
CA ARG A 109 -23.90 9.28 -1.72
C ARG A 109 -22.43 9.17 -2.11
N VAL A 110 -21.61 10.07 -1.58
CA VAL A 110 -20.18 10.13 -1.90
C VAL A 110 -19.34 9.78 -0.67
N VAL A 111 -18.61 8.68 -0.76
CA VAL A 111 -17.60 8.27 0.22
C VAL A 111 -16.22 8.63 -0.31
N PHE A 112 -15.40 9.28 0.50
CA PHE A 112 -14.03 9.65 0.17
C PHE A 112 -13.05 8.90 1.03
N THR A 113 -12.14 8.10 0.43
CA THR A 113 -11.00 7.53 1.16
C THR A 113 -9.76 8.40 1.03
N LYS A 114 -9.21 8.78 2.16
CA LYS A 114 -7.95 9.50 2.27
C LYS A 114 -6.80 8.51 2.42
N HIS A 115 -6.00 8.36 1.33
CA HIS A 115 -4.94 7.37 1.19
C HIS A 115 -3.53 7.86 1.53
N ASN A 116 -3.34 9.15 1.69
CA ASN A 116 -2.00 9.74 1.82
C ASN A 116 -1.97 10.83 2.89
N ASP A 117 -0.77 11.30 3.23
CA ASP A 117 -0.51 12.32 4.24
C ASP A 117 -0.44 13.76 3.69
N HIS A 118 -0.93 14.00 2.47
CA HIS A 118 -0.99 15.37 1.95
C HIS A 118 -2.04 16.21 2.67
N PRO A 119 -1.76 17.50 2.95
CA PRO A 119 -2.69 18.43 3.60
C PRO A 119 -4.05 18.54 2.88
N LEU A 120 -5.09 18.83 3.65
CA LEU A 120 -6.49 18.95 3.18
C LEU A 120 -7.05 20.37 3.39
N ASP A 121 -6.25 21.41 3.26
CA ASP A 121 -6.52 22.79 3.66
C ASP A 121 -6.93 23.73 2.53
N SER A 122 -6.79 23.31 1.26
CA SER A 122 -7.09 24.17 0.09
C SER A 122 -8.58 24.49 -0.04
N LEU A 123 -8.90 25.58 -0.78
CA LEU A 123 -10.28 25.95 -1.14
C LEU A 123 -11.00 24.79 -1.85
N GLY A 124 -10.28 24.03 -2.70
CA GLY A 124 -10.84 22.85 -3.37
C GLY A 124 -11.27 21.76 -2.38
N HIS A 125 -10.56 21.57 -1.27
CA HIS A 125 -10.98 20.65 -0.21
C HIS A 125 -12.22 21.16 0.53
N ARG A 126 -12.31 22.45 0.83
CA ARG A 126 -13.52 23.06 1.44
C ARG A 126 -14.76 22.85 0.57
N MET A 127 -14.62 23.07 -0.74
CA MET A 127 -15.74 22.86 -1.68
C MET A 127 -16.15 21.37 -1.76
N ARG A 128 -15.21 20.44 -1.89
CA ARG A 128 -15.51 19.01 -1.94
C ARG A 128 -16.14 18.51 -0.65
N ALA A 129 -15.63 18.93 0.49
CA ALA A 129 -16.19 18.58 1.81
C ALA A 129 -17.64 19.07 1.97
N ALA A 130 -17.97 20.27 1.45
CA ALA A 130 -19.31 20.84 1.60
C ALA A 130 -20.32 20.32 0.56
N MET A 131 -19.86 19.98 -0.66
CA MET A 131 -20.75 19.76 -1.79
C MET A 131 -20.81 18.30 -2.27
N ALA A 132 -19.80 17.50 -1.96
CA ALA A 132 -19.64 16.17 -2.54
C ALA A 132 -18.90 15.18 -1.62
N THR A 133 -19.20 15.21 -0.33
CA THR A 133 -18.68 14.22 0.62
C THR A 133 -19.74 13.98 1.68
N ASP A 134 -20.22 12.77 1.74
CA ASP A 134 -21.20 12.33 2.74
C ASP A 134 -20.51 11.53 3.87
N HIS A 135 -19.36 10.89 3.59
CA HIS A 135 -18.55 10.17 4.57
C HIS A 135 -17.07 10.16 4.17
N VAL A 136 -16.16 10.17 5.15
CA VAL A 136 -14.72 9.98 4.92
C VAL A 136 -14.21 8.71 5.57
N ILE A 137 -13.49 7.89 4.81
CA ILE A 137 -12.70 6.78 5.33
C ILE A 137 -11.25 7.25 5.44
N ALA A 138 -10.68 7.17 6.64
CA ALA A 138 -9.27 7.39 6.91
C ALA A 138 -8.57 6.02 6.97
N VAL A 139 -7.45 5.85 6.24
CA VAL A 139 -6.76 4.55 6.19
C VAL A 139 -5.96 4.22 7.44
N SER A 140 -5.81 5.17 8.37
CA SER A 140 -5.11 5.02 9.65
C SER A 140 -5.58 6.07 10.65
N ASP A 141 -5.27 5.93 11.93
CA ASP A 141 -5.59 6.93 12.94
C ASP A 141 -4.76 8.21 12.76
N PHE A 142 -3.53 8.08 12.26
CA PHE A 142 -2.74 9.22 11.82
C PHE A 142 -3.48 10.03 10.75
N VAL A 143 -3.99 9.37 9.69
CA VAL A 143 -4.77 10.04 8.63
C VAL A 143 -6.09 10.58 9.16
N ARG A 144 -6.76 9.89 10.09
CA ARG A 144 -7.97 10.37 10.76
C ARG A 144 -7.73 11.70 11.46
N THR A 145 -6.63 11.83 12.20
CA THR A 145 -6.23 13.07 12.87
C THR A 145 -6.10 14.22 11.88
N MET A 146 -5.48 13.97 10.73
CA MET A 146 -5.37 14.98 9.66
C MET A 146 -6.74 15.36 9.07
N VAL A 147 -7.63 14.39 8.85
CA VAL A 147 -8.98 14.65 8.34
C VAL A 147 -9.78 15.45 9.35
N MET A 148 -9.70 15.14 10.63
CA MET A 148 -10.36 15.90 11.69
C MET A 148 -9.86 17.33 11.86
N ALA A 149 -8.61 17.60 11.51
CA ALA A 149 -8.03 18.95 11.47
C ALA A 149 -8.38 19.73 10.16
N SER A 150 -9.17 19.15 9.26
CA SER A 150 -9.47 19.67 7.92
C SER A 150 -10.95 20.11 7.77
N PRO A 151 -11.34 20.72 6.66
CA PRO A 151 -12.75 21.01 6.33
C PRO A 151 -13.67 19.77 6.37
N TYR A 152 -13.14 18.56 6.20
CA TYR A 152 -13.91 17.30 6.23
C TYR A 152 -14.39 16.90 7.63
N ARG A 153 -13.95 17.58 8.72
CA ARG A 153 -14.43 17.34 10.09
C ARG A 153 -15.95 17.45 10.27
N ARG A 154 -16.65 18.01 9.28
CA ARG A 154 -18.11 18.24 9.32
C ARG A 154 -18.93 17.04 8.85
N VAL A 155 -18.29 16.03 8.30
CA VAL A 155 -18.93 14.79 7.87
C VAL A 155 -18.45 13.61 8.74
N PRO A 156 -19.20 12.52 8.81
CA PRO A 156 -18.75 11.33 9.53
C PRO A 156 -17.39 10.84 9.01
N ILE A 157 -16.53 10.41 9.93
CA ILE A 157 -15.17 9.92 9.64
C ILE A 157 -15.00 8.57 10.34
N THR A 158 -14.65 7.54 9.57
CA THR A 158 -14.32 6.22 10.10
C THR A 158 -12.89 5.84 9.73
N THR A 159 -12.11 5.33 10.70
CA THR A 159 -10.83 4.69 10.41
C THR A 159 -11.08 3.29 9.92
N ILE A 160 -10.67 2.97 8.70
CA ILE A 160 -10.67 1.62 8.16
C ILE A 160 -9.29 1.36 7.57
N ARG A 161 -8.49 0.56 8.28
CA ARG A 161 -7.19 0.12 7.78
C ARG A 161 -7.42 -0.87 6.65
N HIS A 162 -6.73 -0.67 5.52
CA HIS A 162 -6.92 -1.52 4.35
C HIS A 162 -6.46 -2.97 4.63
N GLY A 163 -7.28 -3.93 4.21
CA GLY A 163 -6.98 -5.35 4.33
C GLY A 163 -6.09 -5.88 3.21
N ILE A 164 -5.52 -7.04 3.44
CA ILE A 164 -4.83 -7.85 2.45
C ILE A 164 -5.37 -9.28 2.46
N ASP A 165 -5.16 -9.99 1.37
CA ASP A 165 -5.44 -11.42 1.26
C ASP A 165 -4.31 -12.18 1.99
N THR A 166 -4.55 -12.52 3.26
CA THR A 166 -3.54 -13.17 4.11
C THR A 166 -3.26 -14.60 3.69
N ASP A 167 -4.15 -15.25 2.97
CA ASP A 167 -3.93 -16.61 2.44
C ASP A 167 -3.07 -16.54 1.19
N TYR A 168 -3.27 -15.52 0.36
CA TYR A 168 -2.41 -15.25 -0.78
C TYR A 168 -0.98 -14.88 -0.35
N PHE A 169 -0.83 -14.06 0.70
CA PHE A 169 0.45 -13.71 1.32
C PHE A 169 0.77 -14.64 2.51
N ALA A 170 0.49 -15.95 2.40
CA ALA A 170 0.91 -16.91 3.41
C ALA A 170 2.42 -17.19 3.32
N PRO A 171 3.08 -17.55 4.45
CA PRO A 171 4.44 -18.05 4.42
C PRO A 171 4.56 -19.26 3.49
N LEU A 172 5.71 -19.42 2.84
CA LEU A 172 6.01 -20.65 2.12
C LEU A 172 6.08 -21.79 3.15
N ASP A 173 5.18 -22.75 3.04
CA ASP A 173 5.09 -23.85 4.01
C ASP A 173 6.17 -24.91 3.74
N VAL A 174 7.31 -24.74 4.39
CA VAL A 174 8.46 -25.67 4.32
C VAL A 174 8.20 -26.98 5.05
N THR A 175 7.10 -27.08 5.83
CA THR A 175 6.83 -28.27 6.65
C THR A 175 5.95 -29.30 5.94
N GLN A 176 5.17 -28.89 4.94
CA GLN A 176 4.22 -29.77 4.24
C GLN A 176 4.78 -30.48 3.01
N SER A 177 5.97 -30.10 2.53
CA SER A 177 6.65 -30.76 1.42
C SER A 177 8.16 -30.68 1.56
N PRO A 178 8.89 -31.82 1.44
CA PRO A 178 10.34 -31.78 1.30
C PRO A 178 10.85 -30.89 0.17
N ASP A 179 10.00 -30.66 -0.83
CA ASP A 179 10.30 -29.80 -1.97
C ASP A 179 10.17 -28.30 -1.63
N ALA A 180 9.50 -27.92 -0.53
CA ALA A 180 9.28 -26.52 -0.19
C ALA A 180 10.55 -25.84 0.35
N GLU A 181 11.38 -26.53 1.12
CA GLU A 181 12.70 -26.02 1.55
C GLU A 181 13.62 -25.85 0.35
N SER A 182 13.62 -26.82 -0.57
CA SER A 182 14.31 -26.73 -1.87
C SER A 182 13.79 -25.57 -2.70
N SER A 183 12.48 -25.25 -2.61
CA SER A 183 11.88 -24.11 -3.31
C SER A 183 12.35 -22.76 -2.76
N VAL A 184 12.42 -22.58 -1.42
CA VAL A 184 12.94 -21.36 -0.79
C VAL A 184 14.42 -21.16 -1.10
N GLU A 185 15.23 -22.22 -1.04
CA GLU A 185 16.65 -22.13 -1.41
C GLU A 185 16.82 -21.76 -2.88
N THR A 186 16.01 -22.33 -3.76
CA THR A 186 16.01 -21.99 -5.21
C THR A 186 15.66 -20.51 -5.43
N LEU A 187 14.67 -19.99 -4.70
CA LEU A 187 14.32 -18.58 -4.76
C LEU A 187 15.46 -17.68 -4.23
N ARG A 188 16.13 -18.08 -3.14
CA ARG A 188 17.29 -17.37 -2.61
C ARG A 188 18.45 -17.37 -3.61
N ASP A 189 18.75 -18.51 -4.22
CA ASP A 189 19.77 -18.60 -5.26
C ASP A 189 19.41 -17.74 -6.48
N HIS A 190 18.12 -17.66 -6.85
CA HIS A 190 17.64 -16.82 -7.94
C HIS A 190 17.83 -15.32 -7.65
N TYR A 191 17.40 -14.84 -6.46
CA TYR A 191 17.38 -13.42 -6.13
C TYR A 191 18.71 -12.88 -5.58
N PHE A 192 19.47 -13.70 -4.87
CA PHE A 192 20.69 -13.28 -4.15
C PHE A 192 21.96 -13.95 -4.67
N GLY A 193 21.85 -14.92 -5.58
CA GLY A 193 22.98 -15.76 -5.99
C GLY A 193 23.41 -16.75 -4.89
N PRO A 194 24.38 -17.65 -5.15
CA PRO A 194 24.69 -18.76 -4.25
C PRO A 194 25.35 -18.37 -2.92
N SER A 195 25.75 -17.09 -2.77
CA SER A 195 26.49 -16.61 -1.59
C SER A 195 25.59 -16.15 -0.43
N TRP A 196 24.26 -16.33 -0.49
CA TRP A 196 23.32 -15.92 0.56
C TRP A 196 23.42 -16.71 1.85
N ARG A 197 23.99 -17.94 1.82
CA ARG A 197 24.01 -18.82 2.98
C ARG A 197 24.73 -18.22 4.18
N GLY A 198 24.09 -18.28 5.36
CA GLY A 198 24.58 -17.65 6.58
C GLY A 198 24.47 -16.13 6.64
N ARG A 199 23.73 -15.51 5.72
CA ARG A 199 23.50 -14.06 5.67
C ARG A 199 22.08 -13.70 6.12
N LEU A 200 21.95 -12.52 6.67
CA LEU A 200 20.66 -11.88 6.97
C LEU A 200 20.11 -11.26 5.69
N LEU A 201 18.95 -11.73 5.24
CA LEU A 201 18.29 -11.29 4.01
C LEU A 201 17.15 -10.33 4.36
N LEU A 202 17.28 -9.07 3.95
CA LEU A 202 16.22 -8.06 4.13
C LEU A 202 15.57 -7.74 2.79
N GLY A 203 14.23 -7.66 2.74
CA GLY A 203 13.48 -7.42 1.51
C GLY A 203 12.45 -6.32 1.63
N SER A 204 12.26 -5.56 0.53
CA SER A 204 11.20 -4.56 0.41
C SER A 204 10.63 -4.52 -1.00
N ALA A 205 9.30 -4.43 -1.08
CA ALA A 205 8.54 -4.12 -2.29
C ALA A 205 8.06 -2.65 -2.34
N GLY A 206 8.63 -1.78 -1.51
CA GLY A 206 8.25 -0.36 -1.43
C GLY A 206 8.71 0.50 -2.61
N GLY A 207 9.56 -0.04 -3.50
CA GLY A 207 10.16 0.68 -4.61
C GLY A 207 11.46 1.39 -4.25
N THR A 208 12.11 1.96 -5.27
CA THR A 208 13.46 2.55 -5.17
C THR A 208 13.48 4.08 -5.03
N ASP A 209 12.34 4.74 -4.82
CA ASP A 209 12.32 6.19 -4.59
C ASP A 209 13.07 6.58 -3.32
N TYR A 210 13.73 7.75 -3.33
CA TYR A 210 14.45 8.28 -2.15
C TYR A 210 13.57 8.34 -0.90
N ALA A 211 12.31 8.71 -1.07
CA ALA A 211 11.36 8.82 0.04
C ALA A 211 11.01 7.47 0.69
N LYS A 212 11.43 6.33 0.09
CA LYS A 212 11.22 4.99 0.65
C LYS A 212 12.31 4.56 1.64
N GLY A 213 13.37 5.36 1.80
CA GLY A 213 14.36 5.23 2.87
C GLY A 213 15.27 4.00 2.79
N TRP A 214 15.20 3.22 1.71
CA TRP A 214 16.04 2.04 1.54
C TRP A 214 17.55 2.35 1.50
N LEU A 215 17.90 3.57 1.05
CA LEU A 215 19.29 4.03 1.06
C LEU A 215 19.83 4.27 2.48
N ASP A 216 18.96 4.62 3.43
CA ASP A 216 19.38 4.76 4.83
C ASP A 216 19.69 3.38 5.45
N LEU A 217 19.01 2.31 5.00
CA LEU A 217 19.39 0.93 5.35
C LEU A 217 20.74 0.54 4.76
N VAL A 218 20.99 0.91 3.50
CA VAL A 218 22.29 0.68 2.84
C VAL A 218 23.41 1.40 3.58
N ASP A 219 23.22 2.68 3.93
CA ASP A 219 24.23 3.44 4.68
C ASP A 219 24.44 2.85 6.09
N ALA A 220 23.37 2.41 6.75
CA ALA A 220 23.43 1.77 8.05
C ALA A 220 24.24 0.45 7.99
N ALA A 221 23.94 -0.41 7.03
CA ALA A 221 24.70 -1.64 6.80
C ALA A 221 26.16 -1.37 6.46
N GLY A 222 26.40 -0.39 5.57
CA GLY A 222 27.75 0.05 5.18
C GLY A 222 28.59 0.60 6.33
N SER A 223 27.95 1.19 7.35
CA SER A 223 28.62 1.73 8.55
C SER A 223 29.08 0.67 9.56
N LEU A 224 28.59 -0.57 9.42
CA LEU A 224 28.98 -1.66 10.33
C LEU A 224 30.40 -2.15 10.08
N PRO A 225 31.05 -2.77 11.10
CA PRO A 225 32.27 -3.51 10.90
C PRO A 225 32.18 -4.54 9.77
N ALA A 226 33.27 -4.78 9.06
CA ALA A 226 33.30 -5.60 7.85
C ALA A 226 32.69 -6.99 8.05
N ASP A 227 33.00 -7.65 9.18
CA ASP A 227 32.51 -8.98 9.56
C ASP A 227 30.99 -9.03 9.75
N LEU A 228 30.35 -7.95 10.20
CA LEU A 228 28.91 -7.82 10.29
C LEU A 228 28.28 -7.38 8.96
N ARG A 229 28.89 -6.39 8.28
CA ARG A 229 28.42 -5.89 7.00
C ARG A 229 28.32 -6.98 5.95
N GLU A 230 29.33 -7.85 5.83
CA GLU A 230 29.37 -8.95 4.86
C GLU A 230 28.26 -9.99 5.08
N ARG A 231 27.64 -10.00 6.24
CA ARG A 231 26.54 -10.90 6.57
C ARG A 231 25.14 -10.35 6.22
N ILE A 232 25.04 -9.19 5.56
CA ILE A 232 23.77 -8.55 5.23
C ILE A 232 23.59 -8.52 3.73
N PHE A 233 22.43 -8.99 3.25
CA PHE A 233 21.96 -8.83 1.88
C PHE A 233 20.63 -8.09 1.88
N ILE A 234 20.46 -7.17 0.92
CA ILE A 234 19.30 -6.29 0.81
C ILE A 234 18.68 -6.44 -0.57
N LEU A 235 17.38 -6.76 -0.64
CA LEU A 235 16.60 -6.82 -1.88
C LEU A 235 15.61 -5.65 -1.91
N VAL A 236 15.61 -4.89 -3.01
CA VAL A 236 14.68 -3.77 -3.23
C VAL A 236 13.94 -3.98 -4.56
N ALA A 237 12.70 -4.44 -4.49
CA ALA A 237 11.84 -4.59 -5.66
C ALA A 237 11.18 -3.25 -6.02
N GLY A 238 11.14 -2.93 -7.31
CA GLY A 238 10.59 -1.70 -7.87
C GLY A 238 11.35 -1.26 -9.11
N ASP A 239 11.12 -0.03 -9.57
CA ASP A 239 11.87 0.52 -10.70
C ASP A 239 13.39 0.46 -10.42
N LEU A 240 14.19 0.18 -11.45
CA LEU A 240 15.65 0.12 -11.27
C LEU A 240 16.19 1.47 -10.79
N PRO A 241 17.14 1.47 -9.83
CA PRO A 241 17.73 2.70 -9.33
C PRO A 241 18.57 3.39 -10.42
N ASN A 242 18.53 4.73 -10.44
CA ASN A 242 19.39 5.55 -11.31
C ASN A 242 20.85 5.54 -10.83
N ASP A 243 21.73 6.17 -11.61
CA ASP A 243 23.18 6.18 -11.36
C ASP A 243 23.56 6.83 -10.01
N ASP A 244 22.84 7.87 -9.57
CA ASP A 244 23.09 8.53 -8.28
C ASP A 244 22.83 7.58 -7.11
N LYS A 245 21.71 6.83 -7.16
CA LYS A 245 21.37 5.83 -6.14
C LYS A 245 22.39 4.69 -6.13
N ARG A 246 22.80 4.21 -7.31
CA ARG A 246 23.86 3.19 -7.44
C ARG A 246 25.20 3.70 -6.93
N ALA A 247 25.54 4.97 -7.17
CA ALA A 247 26.76 5.59 -6.65
C ALA A 247 26.76 5.62 -5.11
N ARG A 248 25.61 5.92 -4.46
CA ARG A 248 25.49 5.87 -2.99
C ARG A 248 25.68 4.45 -2.45
N VAL A 249 25.12 3.43 -3.12
CA VAL A 249 25.34 2.01 -2.75
C VAL A 249 26.84 1.66 -2.82
N ARG A 250 27.54 2.06 -3.90
CA ARG A 250 29.00 1.86 -4.02
C ARG A 250 29.79 2.61 -2.95
N ALA A 251 29.42 3.85 -2.64
CA ALA A 251 30.07 4.63 -1.60
C ALA A 251 29.93 4.01 -0.20
N ALA A 252 28.83 3.31 0.06
CA ALA A 252 28.63 2.53 1.27
C ALA A 252 29.37 1.16 1.27
N GLY A 253 30.03 0.78 0.17
CA GLY A 253 30.70 -0.50 0.02
C GLY A 253 29.74 -1.69 -0.05
N MET A 254 28.50 -1.48 -0.52
CA MET A 254 27.42 -2.48 -0.51
C MET A 254 27.02 -2.95 -1.92
N GLN A 255 27.80 -2.66 -2.96
CA GLN A 255 27.44 -2.91 -4.36
C GLN A 255 27.16 -4.39 -4.68
N ASP A 256 27.82 -5.32 -3.97
CA ASP A 256 27.68 -6.77 -4.17
C ASP A 256 26.64 -7.39 -3.22
N GLN A 257 25.96 -6.58 -2.40
CA GLN A 257 25.07 -7.00 -1.34
C GLN A 257 23.65 -6.41 -1.48
N VAL A 258 23.43 -5.52 -2.46
CA VAL A 258 22.13 -4.90 -2.75
C VAL A 258 21.62 -5.37 -4.10
N PHE A 259 20.47 -6.02 -4.11
CA PHE A 259 19.86 -6.69 -5.25
C PHE A 259 18.61 -5.97 -5.72
N PHE A 260 18.47 -5.79 -7.02
CA PHE A 260 17.34 -5.09 -7.64
C PHE A 260 16.68 -5.99 -8.68
N PRO A 261 15.64 -6.75 -8.32
CA PRO A 261 14.95 -7.63 -9.28
C PRO A 261 14.11 -6.85 -10.32
N GLY A 262 14.00 -5.53 -10.17
CA GLY A 262 13.15 -4.71 -11.02
C GLY A 262 11.70 -4.65 -10.50
N LEU A 263 10.80 -4.16 -11.36
CA LEU A 263 9.38 -4.09 -11.07
C LEU A 263 8.75 -5.49 -11.27
N LEU A 264 8.27 -6.08 -10.19
CA LEU A 264 7.62 -7.39 -10.20
C LEU A 264 6.09 -7.23 -10.27
N ASP A 265 5.42 -8.10 -11.02
CA ASP A 265 3.95 -8.19 -10.99
C ASP A 265 3.46 -8.94 -9.74
N ASP A 266 4.23 -9.91 -9.26
CA ASP A 266 4.04 -10.58 -7.97
C ASP A 266 5.33 -10.48 -7.14
N VAL A 267 5.20 -9.96 -5.93
CA VAL A 267 6.34 -9.71 -5.03
C VAL A 267 6.54 -10.82 -4.00
N ARG A 268 5.63 -11.81 -3.94
CA ARG A 268 5.61 -12.83 -2.88
C ARG A 268 6.90 -13.63 -2.84
N ASP A 269 7.33 -14.18 -3.95
CA ASP A 269 8.52 -15.03 -4.01
C ASP A 269 9.79 -14.28 -3.60
N ALA A 270 9.91 -13.02 -4.06
CA ALA A 270 11.03 -12.15 -3.73
C ALA A 270 11.06 -11.77 -2.24
N LEU A 271 9.90 -11.60 -1.61
CA LEU A 271 9.81 -11.29 -0.19
C LEU A 271 9.89 -12.54 0.68
N ALA A 272 9.21 -13.64 0.30
CA ALA A 272 9.15 -14.87 1.07
C ALA A 272 10.53 -15.55 1.28
N CYS A 273 11.48 -15.29 0.38
CA CYS A 273 12.85 -15.77 0.54
C CYS A 273 13.71 -14.92 1.51
N CYS A 274 13.20 -13.79 2.00
CA CYS A 274 13.88 -12.94 2.97
C CYS A 274 13.67 -13.43 4.42
N HIS A 275 14.44 -12.87 5.36
CA HIS A 275 14.29 -13.09 6.79
C HIS A 275 13.56 -11.94 7.49
N VAL A 276 13.66 -10.72 6.97
CA VAL A 276 13.09 -9.49 7.51
C VAL A 276 12.53 -8.67 6.36
N GLY A 277 11.30 -8.17 6.51
CA GLY A 277 10.77 -7.15 5.62
C GLY A 277 11.13 -5.74 6.11
N PHE A 278 11.30 -4.77 5.22
CA PHE A 278 11.53 -3.39 5.66
C PHE A 278 10.73 -2.35 4.88
N VAL A 279 10.29 -1.31 5.59
CA VAL A 279 9.66 -0.11 5.03
C VAL A 279 10.17 1.10 5.83
N LEU A 280 11.17 1.78 5.33
CA LEU A 280 11.83 2.91 5.99
C LEU A 280 11.41 4.26 5.41
N SER A 281 10.19 4.33 4.89
CA SER A 281 9.62 5.51 4.24
C SER A 281 9.74 6.76 5.11
N TYR A 282 10.01 7.91 4.48
CA TYR A 282 10.02 9.21 5.18
C TYR A 282 8.61 9.75 5.43
N ARG A 283 7.65 9.27 4.65
CA ARG A 283 6.24 9.61 4.75
C ARG A 283 5.39 8.41 4.34
N GLU A 284 4.45 8.02 5.19
CA GLU A 284 3.57 6.89 4.90
C GLU A 284 2.21 7.08 5.60
N ALA A 285 1.13 6.70 4.94
CA ALA A 285 -0.20 6.77 5.52
C ALA A 285 -0.56 5.50 6.31
N LEU A 286 -0.17 4.31 5.79
CA LEU A 286 -0.33 3.01 6.46
C LEU A 286 0.67 1.98 5.93
N SER A 287 0.69 1.67 4.64
CA SER A 287 1.58 0.75 3.90
C SER A 287 1.05 -0.66 3.68
N TYR A 288 0.76 -0.97 2.42
CA TYR A 288 0.52 -2.35 1.97
C TYR A 288 1.78 -3.21 2.11
N ALA A 289 2.94 -2.72 1.67
CA ALA A 289 4.19 -3.47 1.71
C ALA A 289 4.56 -3.96 3.12
N CYS A 290 4.27 -3.16 4.16
CA CYS A 290 4.45 -3.59 5.55
C CYS A 290 3.53 -4.78 5.90
N ARG A 291 2.26 -4.71 5.52
CA ARG A 291 1.28 -5.77 5.79
C ARG A 291 1.57 -7.03 5.01
N GLU A 292 2.02 -6.89 3.76
CA GLU A 292 2.43 -8.01 2.91
C GLU A 292 3.60 -8.80 3.53
N VAL A 293 4.67 -8.12 3.97
CA VAL A 293 5.80 -8.80 4.61
C VAL A 293 5.42 -9.45 5.93
N MET A 294 4.62 -8.79 6.77
CA MET A 294 4.16 -9.37 8.03
C MET A 294 3.25 -10.58 7.80
N SER A 295 2.42 -10.54 6.75
CA SER A 295 1.58 -11.67 6.37
C SER A 295 2.39 -12.88 5.88
N LEU A 296 3.51 -12.64 5.21
CA LEU A 296 4.48 -13.69 4.85
C LEU A 296 5.26 -14.24 6.04
N GLY A 297 4.96 -13.81 7.27
CA GLY A 297 5.63 -14.27 8.48
C GLY A 297 7.01 -13.65 8.66
N LEU A 298 7.29 -12.50 8.06
CA LEU A 298 8.53 -11.76 8.24
C LEU A 298 8.30 -10.63 9.27
N PRO A 299 9.18 -10.48 10.27
CA PRO A 299 9.13 -9.30 11.13
C PRO A 299 9.46 -8.06 10.29
N ALA A 300 8.81 -6.93 10.59
CA ALA A 300 8.98 -5.72 9.80
C ALA A 300 9.91 -4.71 10.49
N LEU A 301 10.95 -4.24 9.80
CA LEU A 301 11.73 -3.07 10.19
C LEU A 301 11.11 -1.83 9.55
N VAL A 302 10.53 -0.95 10.35
CA VAL A 302 9.79 0.22 9.85
C VAL A 302 10.29 1.52 10.45
N SER A 303 10.12 2.63 9.71
CA SER A 303 10.30 3.96 10.29
C SER A 303 9.06 4.43 11.05
N ASN A 304 9.21 5.38 11.97
CA ASN A 304 8.09 5.99 12.68
C ASN A 304 7.33 7.05 11.84
N ALA A 305 7.25 6.86 10.53
CA ALA A 305 6.63 7.79 9.59
C ALA A 305 5.09 7.66 9.58
N GLY A 306 4.39 8.72 9.94
CA GLY A 306 2.93 8.82 9.79
C GLY A 306 2.17 7.67 10.44
N GLY A 307 1.36 6.96 9.65
CA GLY A 307 0.59 5.80 10.09
C GLY A 307 1.33 4.45 9.99
N LEU A 308 2.58 4.44 9.55
CA LEU A 308 3.34 3.19 9.39
C LEU A 308 3.52 2.41 10.71
N PRO A 309 3.78 3.05 11.86
CA PRO A 309 3.85 2.36 13.16
C PRO A 309 2.56 1.66 13.58
N GLU A 310 1.41 2.02 13.01
CA GLU A 310 0.13 1.36 13.35
C GLU A 310 0.05 -0.10 12.87
N ASN A 311 1.03 -0.57 12.07
CA ASN A 311 1.10 -1.96 11.62
C ASN A 311 1.95 -2.85 12.54
N VAL A 312 2.87 -2.26 13.35
CA VAL A 312 3.94 -2.99 14.02
C VAL A 312 3.91 -2.75 15.53
N ARG A 313 4.01 -3.80 16.31
CA ARG A 313 4.28 -3.75 17.75
C ARG A 313 5.78 -3.86 17.98
N ASP A 314 6.40 -2.74 18.35
CA ASP A 314 7.86 -2.64 18.50
C ASP A 314 8.42 -3.67 19.48
N GLY A 315 9.41 -4.43 19.04
CA GLY A 315 10.04 -5.50 19.82
C GLY A 315 9.26 -6.82 19.90
N GLU A 316 8.00 -6.90 19.37
CA GLU A 316 7.16 -8.09 19.38
C GLU A 316 7.03 -8.74 17.97
N ASP A 317 6.62 -7.97 16.97
CA ASP A 317 6.41 -8.44 15.59
C ASP A 317 7.19 -7.63 14.53
N GLY A 318 8.07 -6.73 15.01
CA GLY A 318 8.97 -5.93 14.20
C GLY A 318 9.73 -4.91 15.03
N TRP A 319 10.38 -3.97 14.35
CA TRP A 319 11.15 -2.88 14.95
C TRP A 319 10.71 -1.55 14.36
N ILE A 320 10.61 -0.53 15.22
CA ILE A 320 10.30 0.84 14.83
C ILE A 320 11.52 1.71 15.08
N VAL A 321 12.04 2.36 14.05
CA VAL A 321 13.19 3.28 14.13
C VAL A 321 12.77 4.69 13.74
N PRO A 322 13.44 5.74 14.25
CA PRO A 322 13.17 7.09 13.79
C PRO A 322 13.47 7.27 12.30
N VAL A 323 12.69 8.12 11.63
CA VAL A 323 12.90 8.46 10.21
C VAL A 323 14.32 9.01 10.01
N ARG A 324 15.05 8.48 9.03
CA ARG A 324 16.43 8.88 8.68
C ARG A 324 17.48 8.67 9.77
N ASP A 325 17.18 7.89 10.78
CA ASP A 325 18.15 7.59 11.86
C ASP A 325 19.03 6.39 11.47
N VAL A 326 20.04 6.64 10.64
CA VAL A 326 21.01 5.63 10.19
C VAL A 326 21.66 4.90 11.37
N PRO A 327 22.10 5.57 12.46
CA PRO A 327 22.61 4.90 13.66
C PRO A 327 21.60 3.96 14.33
N ALA A 328 20.31 4.33 14.42
CA ALA A 328 19.29 3.44 15.00
C ALA A 328 19.09 2.20 14.12
N ILE A 329 19.05 2.36 12.80
CA ILE A 329 18.96 1.23 11.87
C ILE A 329 20.17 0.31 12.04
N ALA A 330 21.40 0.85 12.13
CA ALA A 330 22.63 0.06 12.31
C ALA A 330 22.62 -0.75 13.63
N ARG A 331 22.16 -0.15 14.73
CA ARG A 331 21.96 -0.87 16.00
C ARG A 331 20.96 -2.02 15.85
N THR A 332 19.85 -1.78 15.19
CA THR A 332 18.82 -2.80 14.95
C THR A 332 19.34 -3.96 14.10
N LEU A 333 20.10 -3.67 13.02
CA LEU A 333 20.78 -4.68 12.21
C LEU A 333 21.75 -5.53 13.05
N THR A 334 22.51 -4.91 13.95
CA THR A 334 23.42 -5.61 14.86
C THR A 334 22.66 -6.56 15.78
N VAL A 335 21.52 -6.16 16.35
CA VAL A 335 20.67 -7.02 17.18
C VAL A 335 20.16 -8.23 16.38
N MET A 336 19.70 -8.02 15.14
CA MET A 336 19.22 -9.10 14.28
C MET A 336 20.32 -10.13 13.95
N LEU A 337 21.56 -9.66 13.73
CA LEU A 337 22.71 -10.53 13.43
C LEU A 337 23.19 -11.31 14.65
N GLN A 338 23.02 -10.76 15.85
CA GLN A 338 23.41 -11.40 17.12
C GLN A 338 22.40 -12.45 17.61
N ASP A 339 21.11 -12.24 17.30
CA ASP A 339 20.04 -13.16 17.71
C ASP A 339 19.09 -13.49 16.53
N PRO A 340 19.51 -14.40 15.64
CA PRO A 340 18.65 -14.87 14.54
C PRO A 340 17.38 -15.59 15.02
N SER A 341 17.41 -16.22 16.21
CA SER A 341 16.25 -16.89 16.77
C SER A 341 15.13 -15.92 17.09
N ARG A 342 15.47 -14.72 17.58
CA ARG A 342 14.52 -13.64 17.81
C ARG A 342 13.84 -13.18 16.51
N VAL A 343 14.58 -13.13 15.40
CA VAL A 343 13.99 -12.80 14.09
C VAL A 343 12.88 -13.79 13.71
N SER A 344 13.12 -15.08 13.89
CA SER A 344 12.13 -16.12 13.59
C SER A 344 10.91 -16.05 14.52
N ILE A 345 11.13 -15.84 15.83
CA ILE A 345 10.03 -15.69 16.82
C ILE A 345 9.16 -14.47 16.48
N MET A 346 9.78 -13.34 16.17
CA MET A 346 9.06 -12.12 15.76
C MET A 346 8.33 -12.31 14.43
N GLY A 347 8.88 -13.06 13.48
CA GLY A 347 8.22 -13.41 12.23
C GLY A 347 6.92 -14.20 12.45
N ALA A 348 6.96 -15.20 13.34
CA ALA A 348 5.74 -15.92 13.72
C ALA A 348 4.71 -15.02 14.42
N ALA A 349 5.14 -14.03 15.21
CA ALA A 349 4.27 -13.03 15.79
C ALA A 349 3.69 -12.09 14.73
N ALA A 350 4.48 -11.64 13.76
CA ALA A 350 4.04 -10.84 12.63
C ALA A 350 2.94 -11.53 11.81
N ARG A 351 3.11 -12.84 11.54
CA ARG A 351 2.08 -13.65 10.87
C ARG A 351 0.77 -13.67 11.66
N ARG A 352 0.83 -13.93 12.97
CA ARG A 352 -0.38 -13.89 13.82
C ARG A 352 -1.06 -12.52 13.77
N SER A 353 -0.30 -11.43 13.94
CA SER A 353 -0.83 -10.07 13.81
C SER A 353 -1.51 -9.82 12.45
N ALA A 354 -0.91 -10.33 11.37
CA ALA A 354 -1.48 -10.17 10.04
C ALA A 354 -2.81 -10.92 9.90
N VAL A 355 -2.89 -12.16 10.35
CA VAL A 355 -4.12 -12.96 10.31
C VAL A 355 -5.22 -12.35 11.17
N ASP A 356 -4.86 -11.86 12.36
CA ASP A 356 -5.83 -11.32 13.33
C ASP A 356 -6.35 -9.92 12.94
N PHE A 357 -5.54 -9.10 12.27
CA PHE A 357 -5.85 -7.66 12.11
C PHE A 357 -5.81 -7.12 10.67
N PHE A 358 -5.28 -7.88 9.70
CA PHE A 358 -5.12 -7.38 8.33
C PHE A 358 -6.07 -8.07 7.32
N GLY A 359 -7.05 -8.82 7.80
CA GLY A 359 -7.94 -9.62 6.97
C GLY A 359 -8.71 -8.78 5.94
N LEU A 360 -8.79 -9.30 4.70
CA LEU A 360 -9.50 -8.67 3.60
C LEU A 360 -11.01 -8.62 3.86
N ASP A 361 -11.58 -9.65 4.48
CA ASP A 361 -13.02 -9.75 4.76
C ASP A 361 -13.48 -8.70 5.77
N ASP A 362 -12.71 -8.47 6.83
CA ASP A 362 -13.01 -7.44 7.82
C ASP A 362 -12.92 -6.04 7.22
N PHE A 363 -11.93 -5.80 6.38
CA PHE A 363 -11.79 -4.55 5.64
C PHE A 363 -13.00 -4.30 4.71
N ALA A 364 -13.39 -5.31 3.93
CA ALA A 364 -14.53 -5.22 3.03
C ALA A 364 -15.85 -5.02 3.79
N ARG A 365 -16.06 -5.76 4.88
CA ARG A 365 -17.24 -5.64 5.75
C ARG A 365 -17.34 -4.25 6.36
N ALA A 366 -16.27 -3.75 6.97
CA ALA A 366 -16.24 -2.41 7.57
C ALA A 366 -16.52 -1.31 6.53
N THR A 367 -15.99 -1.46 5.31
CA THR A 367 -16.26 -0.53 4.21
C THR A 367 -17.72 -0.59 3.75
N LEU A 368 -18.30 -1.80 3.66
CA LEU A 368 -19.69 -2.00 3.30
C LEU A 368 -20.65 -1.42 4.34
N ASP A 369 -20.31 -1.51 5.63
CA ASP A 369 -21.11 -0.91 6.70
C ASP A 369 -21.11 0.62 6.62
N VAL A 370 -19.98 1.24 6.26
CA VAL A 370 -19.94 2.67 5.94
C VAL A 370 -20.88 3.01 4.80
N TYR A 371 -20.89 2.21 3.72
CA TYR A 371 -21.81 2.45 2.59
C TYR A 371 -23.28 2.35 3.01
N ARG A 372 -23.67 1.29 3.71
CA ARG A 372 -25.03 1.08 4.20
C ARG A 372 -25.51 2.24 5.08
N ASN A 373 -24.69 2.62 6.05
CA ASN A 373 -24.98 3.74 6.95
C ASN A 373 -25.09 5.08 6.20
N THR A 374 -24.24 5.29 5.19
CA THR A 374 -24.25 6.52 4.41
C THR A 374 -25.49 6.63 3.50
N VAL A 375 -25.96 5.52 2.94
CA VAL A 375 -27.20 5.50 2.12
C VAL A 375 -28.44 5.69 2.97
N SER A 376 -28.46 5.15 4.19
CA SER A 376 -29.61 5.22 5.10
C SER A 376 -29.76 6.58 5.81
N ALA A 377 -28.71 7.41 5.84
CA ALA A 377 -28.68 8.75 6.44
C ALA A 377 -29.21 9.82 5.47
#